data_42ddfccb29d29cf7f0a670bec295a9e7
#
_entry.id   42ddfccb29d29cf7f0a670bec295a9e7
#
_cell.length_a   1.000
_cell.length_b   1.000
_cell.length_c   1.000
_cell.angle_alpha   90.00
_cell.angle_beta   90.00
_cell.angle_gamma   90.00
#
_symmetry.space_group_name_H-M   'P 1'
#
loop_
_entity.id
_entity.type
_entity.pdbx_description
1 polymer ?
#
loop_
_entity_poly.entity_id
_entity_poly.type
_entity_poly.pdbx_seq_one_letter_code
_entity_poly.pdbx_strand_id
1 'polypeptide(L)'
;MGDIRIFSMKGGDAAELKGHSVALEKSLQNFIEKNLESLLGITFLGSEYTTGKTHRGRIDTIGIDENGFPVIIEYKRATNENVINQGLYYLDWLLDHKGEFELHVLKKLGNKYSEKIDWSSPRLLCIAGDFTKYDLHAVSQINRNIELLRYRKFEPDLLLLDLVNATSAQNGKSSDINIPSKEERKKESPHKTFIELLNQSDEDLTDMYENLRAFIEALGDDVQTKVLKFYVAFKRIKNFACVNIAPQKREIVVWVKLNPQAFDLEKEKGFLRDVTNVGHLGTGDLEISIKSDNDLEKAKALILQSYEEN
;
A
#
# COMPACT_ATOMS: atom_id res chain seq x y z
N MET A 1 14.59 11.68 13.67
CA MET A 1 13.70 12.37 12.71
C MET A 1 14.55 13.33 11.88
N GLY A 2 14.47 13.27 10.55
CA GLY A 2 15.15 14.22 9.69
C GLY A 2 14.47 15.60 9.74
N ASP A 3 15.26 16.67 9.70
CA ASP A 3 14.76 18.03 9.51
C ASP A 3 14.54 18.27 8.01
N ILE A 4 13.26 18.26 7.58
CA ILE A 4 12.90 18.48 6.16
C ILE A 4 12.69 19.97 5.94
N ARG A 5 13.50 20.56 5.04
CA ARG A 5 13.39 21.96 4.60
C ARG A 5 13.12 22.03 3.11
N ILE A 6 12.16 22.82 2.71
CA ILE A 6 11.81 23.03 1.30
C ILE A 6 12.20 24.45 0.91
N PHE A 7 12.89 24.59 -0.22
CA PHE A 7 13.31 25.87 -0.77
C PHE A 7 12.70 26.09 -2.15
N SER A 8 12.18 27.28 -2.39
CA SER A 8 11.86 27.74 -3.73
C SER A 8 13.11 28.32 -4.36
N MET A 9 13.47 27.84 -5.55
CA MET A 9 14.62 28.33 -6.32
C MET A 9 14.11 29.15 -7.52
N LYS A 10 14.26 30.47 -7.47
CA LYS A 10 13.89 31.36 -8.57
C LYS A 10 15.03 32.34 -8.85
N GLY A 11 15.44 32.44 -10.13
CA GLY A 11 16.43 33.43 -10.58
C GLY A 11 17.83 33.29 -9.96
N GLY A 12 18.18 32.11 -9.41
CA GLY A 12 19.46 31.88 -8.72
C GLY A 12 19.39 32.08 -7.21
N ASP A 13 18.30 32.59 -6.67
CA ASP A 13 18.08 32.77 -5.23
C ASP A 13 17.27 31.60 -4.64
N ALA A 14 17.60 31.23 -3.39
CA ALA A 14 16.87 30.21 -2.63
C ALA A 14 16.11 30.86 -1.46
N ALA A 15 14.78 30.68 -1.44
CA ALA A 15 13.91 31.14 -0.36
C ALA A 15 13.30 29.93 0.37
N GLU A 16 13.51 29.82 1.68
CA GLU A 16 12.94 28.75 2.49
C GLU A 16 11.41 28.91 2.59
N LEU A 17 10.68 27.85 2.27
CA LEU A 17 9.25 27.74 2.48
C LEU A 17 8.98 27.24 3.90
N LYS A 18 8.26 28.04 4.69
CA LYS A 18 7.92 27.63 6.06
C LYS A 18 6.73 26.68 6.06
N GLY A 19 6.97 25.47 6.58
CA GLY A 19 5.92 24.49 6.77
C GLY A 19 5.12 24.76 8.05
N HIS A 20 3.80 24.56 8.00
CA HIS A 20 2.91 24.66 9.15
C HIS A 20 1.83 23.58 9.14
N SER A 21 1.23 23.34 10.31
CA SER A 21 0.05 22.48 10.40
C SER A 21 -1.20 23.21 9.92
N VAL A 22 -2.19 22.46 9.39
CA VAL A 22 -3.47 23.05 8.95
C VAL A 22 -4.24 23.60 10.15
N ALA A 23 -4.93 24.73 9.95
CA ALA A 23 -5.68 25.38 11.03
C ALA A 23 -6.88 24.53 11.52
N LEU A 24 -7.52 23.77 10.61
CA LEU A 24 -8.66 22.92 10.88
C LEU A 24 -8.38 21.48 10.41
N GLU A 25 -8.46 20.53 11.35
CA GLU A 25 -8.34 19.08 11.08
C GLU A 25 -9.32 18.63 9.99
N LYS A 26 -10.57 19.12 10.06
CA LYS A 26 -11.59 18.81 9.06
C LYS A 26 -11.26 19.27 7.63
N SER A 27 -10.53 20.35 7.46
CA SER A 27 -10.11 20.81 6.14
C SER A 27 -9.05 19.88 5.53
N LEU A 28 -8.14 19.36 6.35
CA LEU A 28 -7.17 18.35 5.94
C LEU A 28 -7.86 17.03 5.56
N GLN A 29 -8.77 16.55 6.42
CA GLN A 29 -9.57 15.35 6.17
C GLN A 29 -10.29 15.46 4.82
N ASN A 30 -11.06 16.53 4.60
CA ASN A 30 -11.80 16.73 3.36
C ASN A 30 -10.90 16.76 2.12
N PHE A 31 -9.71 17.38 2.22
CA PHE A 31 -8.76 17.42 1.13
C PHE A 31 -8.19 16.02 0.82
N ILE A 32 -7.80 15.27 1.85
CA ILE A 32 -7.26 13.91 1.69
C ILE A 32 -8.35 12.97 1.18
N GLU A 33 -9.56 13.00 1.72
CA GLU A 33 -10.68 12.17 1.26
C GLU A 33 -11.00 12.36 -0.22
N LYS A 34 -10.97 13.61 -0.68
CA LYS A 34 -11.19 13.94 -2.10
C LYS A 34 -10.10 13.39 -3.02
N ASN A 35 -8.88 13.24 -2.52
CA ASN A 35 -7.71 12.83 -3.28
C ASN A 35 -7.11 11.50 -2.77
N LEU A 36 -7.91 10.69 -2.08
CA LEU A 36 -7.45 9.55 -1.30
C LEU A 36 -6.72 8.51 -2.15
N GLU A 37 -7.23 8.23 -3.34
CA GLU A 37 -6.63 7.27 -4.27
C GLU A 37 -5.28 7.77 -4.80
N SER A 38 -5.20 9.02 -5.24
CA SER A 38 -3.96 9.59 -5.77
C SER A 38 -2.88 9.76 -4.72
N LEU A 39 -3.26 10.15 -3.49
CA LEU A 39 -2.31 10.39 -2.40
C LEU A 39 -1.86 9.09 -1.72
N LEU A 40 -2.79 8.17 -1.47
CA LEU A 40 -2.57 7.04 -0.56
C LEU A 40 -2.88 5.66 -1.18
N GLY A 41 -3.37 5.60 -2.42
CA GLY A 41 -3.78 4.34 -3.06
C GLY A 41 -4.97 3.67 -2.36
N ILE A 42 -5.87 4.47 -1.79
CA ILE A 42 -7.03 3.98 -1.03
C ILE A 42 -8.32 4.46 -1.70
N THR A 43 -9.20 3.53 -2.00
CA THR A 43 -10.55 3.83 -2.48
C THR A 43 -11.44 4.23 -1.31
N PHE A 44 -12.04 5.42 -1.39
CA PHE A 44 -12.87 5.99 -0.35
C PHE A 44 -14.20 5.26 -0.18
N LEU A 45 -14.55 4.91 1.05
CA LEU A 45 -15.83 4.27 1.40
C LEU A 45 -16.75 5.18 2.19
N GLY A 46 -16.24 5.95 3.14
CA GLY A 46 -17.05 6.80 3.98
C GLY A 46 -16.26 7.73 4.88
N SER A 47 -16.88 8.86 5.21
CA SER A 47 -16.41 9.86 6.16
C SER A 47 -17.28 9.79 7.42
N GLU A 48 -16.69 10.05 8.59
CA GLU A 48 -17.41 10.13 9.85
C GLU A 48 -18.29 8.88 10.13
N TYR A 49 -17.72 7.70 9.87
CA TYR A 49 -18.45 6.44 9.95
C TYR A 49 -18.74 6.04 11.39
N THR A 50 -20.03 5.90 11.74
CA THR A 50 -20.45 5.61 13.12
C THR A 50 -20.30 4.13 13.46
N THR A 51 -19.68 3.82 14.61
CA THR A 51 -19.44 2.46 15.09
C THR A 51 -20.62 1.87 15.90
N GLY A 52 -21.81 2.44 15.71
CA GLY A 52 -23.03 1.96 16.36
C GLY A 52 -23.17 2.35 17.84
N LYS A 53 -24.21 1.79 18.50
CA LYS A 53 -24.56 2.18 19.87
C LYS A 53 -23.59 1.65 20.94
N THR A 54 -22.94 0.54 20.69
CA THR A 54 -22.07 -0.13 21.67
C THR A 54 -20.73 0.57 21.78
N HIS A 55 -20.05 0.81 20.66
CA HIS A 55 -18.76 1.47 20.64
C HIS A 55 -18.86 3.00 20.69
N ARG A 56 -20.00 3.57 20.29
CA ARG A 56 -20.32 5.01 20.36
C ARG A 56 -19.21 5.92 19.81
N GLY A 57 -18.49 5.42 18.83
CA GLY A 57 -17.38 6.12 18.17
C GLY A 57 -17.74 6.55 16.75
N ARG A 58 -16.81 7.28 16.15
CA ARG A 58 -16.93 7.77 14.80
C ARG A 58 -15.55 7.74 14.14
N ILE A 59 -15.38 6.84 13.18
CA ILE A 59 -14.17 6.72 12.39
C ILE A 59 -14.11 7.91 11.42
N ASP A 60 -13.01 8.63 11.40
CA ASP A 60 -12.88 9.82 10.55
C ASP A 60 -13.00 9.45 9.07
N THR A 61 -12.24 8.46 8.60
CA THR A 61 -12.33 7.96 7.21
C THR A 61 -12.17 6.44 7.17
N ILE A 62 -13.02 5.77 6.39
CA ILE A 62 -12.94 4.35 6.12
C ILE A 62 -12.77 4.12 4.61
N GLY A 63 -11.91 3.18 4.23
CA GLY A 63 -11.58 2.86 2.85
C GLY A 63 -11.13 1.42 2.63
N ILE A 64 -10.75 1.12 1.41
CA ILE A 64 -10.14 -0.14 1.00
C ILE A 64 -8.91 0.17 0.15
N ASP A 65 -7.78 -0.45 0.42
CA ASP A 65 -6.56 -0.18 -0.32
C ASP A 65 -6.48 -0.97 -1.64
N GLU A 66 -5.43 -0.70 -2.40
CA GLU A 66 -5.15 -1.32 -3.71
C GLU A 66 -5.06 -2.85 -3.64
N ASN A 67 -4.71 -3.39 -2.49
CA ASN A 67 -4.56 -4.83 -2.26
C ASN A 67 -5.84 -5.49 -1.72
N GLY A 68 -6.89 -4.71 -1.49
CA GLY A 68 -8.15 -5.18 -0.91
C GLY A 68 -8.18 -5.18 0.62
N PHE A 69 -7.19 -4.61 1.29
CA PHE A 69 -7.21 -4.51 2.75
C PHE A 69 -8.13 -3.39 3.22
N PRO A 70 -8.99 -3.64 4.22
CA PRO A 70 -9.74 -2.58 4.89
C PRO A 70 -8.79 -1.59 5.56
N VAL A 71 -9.10 -0.30 5.45
CA VAL A 71 -8.29 0.79 6.00
C VAL A 71 -9.14 1.73 6.83
N ILE A 72 -8.65 2.04 8.04
CA ILE A 72 -9.13 3.13 8.87
C ILE A 72 -8.10 4.25 8.83
N ILE A 73 -8.57 5.49 8.70
CA ILE A 73 -7.71 6.68 8.74
C ILE A 73 -8.25 7.61 9.82
N GLU A 74 -7.38 8.00 10.74
CA GLU A 74 -7.62 8.97 11.79
C GLU A 74 -6.71 10.18 11.61
N TYR A 75 -7.26 11.38 11.80
CA TYR A 75 -6.54 12.64 11.61
C TYR A 75 -6.36 13.35 12.94
N LYS A 76 -5.19 13.97 13.15
CA LYS A 76 -4.96 14.86 14.26
C LYS A 76 -4.11 16.07 13.86
N ARG A 77 -4.45 17.20 14.46
CA ARG A 77 -3.70 18.43 14.24
C ARG A 77 -2.42 18.47 15.05
N ALA A 78 -2.46 18.03 16.30
CA ALA A 78 -1.40 18.20 17.29
C ALA A 78 -0.81 16.86 17.74
N THR A 79 0.45 16.89 18.20
CA THR A 79 1.22 15.74 18.68
C THR A 79 0.72 15.15 20.01
N ASN A 80 -0.08 15.88 20.78
CA ASN A 80 -0.49 15.46 22.14
C ASN A 80 -1.83 14.72 22.18
N GLU A 81 -2.41 14.41 21.03
CA GLU A 81 -3.70 13.74 20.96
C GLU A 81 -3.53 12.24 20.71
N ASN A 82 -4.40 11.45 21.32
CA ASN A 82 -4.31 9.99 21.38
C ASN A 82 -4.83 9.30 20.10
N VAL A 83 -4.35 9.74 18.92
CA VAL A 83 -4.79 9.25 17.60
C VAL A 83 -4.59 7.73 17.44
N ILE A 84 -3.48 7.22 17.95
CA ILE A 84 -3.14 5.80 17.83
C ILE A 84 -4.13 4.93 18.62
N ASN A 85 -4.40 5.27 19.87
CA ASN A 85 -5.33 4.50 20.70
C ASN A 85 -6.78 4.61 20.20
N GLN A 86 -7.17 5.77 19.68
CA GLN A 86 -8.47 5.95 19.05
C GLN A 86 -8.60 5.08 17.80
N GLY A 87 -7.59 5.11 16.93
CA GLY A 87 -7.55 4.27 15.72
C GLY A 87 -7.53 2.78 16.03
N LEU A 88 -6.80 2.36 17.06
CA LEU A 88 -6.79 0.95 17.51
C LEU A 88 -8.15 0.49 18.00
N TYR A 89 -8.87 1.34 18.75
CA TYR A 89 -10.23 1.06 19.19
C TYR A 89 -11.19 0.86 18.00
N TYR A 90 -11.03 1.65 16.95
CA TYR A 90 -11.83 1.50 15.74
C TYR A 90 -11.39 0.32 14.86
N LEU A 91 -10.10 0.01 14.85
CA LEU A 91 -9.60 -1.18 14.15
C LEU A 91 -10.13 -2.47 14.80
N ASP A 92 -10.25 -2.50 16.12
CA ASP A 92 -10.86 -3.61 16.85
C ASP A 92 -12.35 -3.75 16.49
N TRP A 93 -13.08 -2.64 16.50
CA TRP A 93 -14.48 -2.62 16.03
C TRP A 93 -14.60 -3.16 14.59
N LEU A 94 -13.73 -2.72 13.68
CA LEU A 94 -13.75 -3.15 12.27
C LEU A 94 -13.54 -4.67 12.14
N LEU A 95 -12.65 -5.24 12.94
CA LEU A 95 -12.37 -6.68 12.95
C LEU A 95 -13.55 -7.51 13.47
N ASP A 96 -14.33 -6.95 14.40
CA ASP A 96 -15.54 -7.59 14.91
C ASP A 96 -16.76 -7.42 13.99
N HIS A 97 -16.74 -6.42 13.09
CA HIS A 97 -17.88 -6.06 12.22
C HIS A 97 -17.58 -6.27 10.72
N LYS A 98 -16.82 -7.33 10.37
CA LYS A 98 -16.40 -7.64 8.99
C LYS A 98 -17.56 -7.65 8.01
N GLY A 99 -18.67 -8.33 8.35
CA GLY A 99 -19.85 -8.42 7.48
C GLY A 99 -20.53 -7.07 7.22
N GLU A 100 -20.49 -6.14 8.20
CA GLU A 100 -20.99 -4.77 8.01
C GLU A 100 -20.12 -4.00 7.02
N PHE A 101 -18.80 -4.12 7.15
CA PHE A 101 -17.86 -3.53 6.19
C PHE A 101 -18.03 -4.12 4.79
N GLU A 102 -18.11 -5.44 4.64
CA GLU A 102 -18.30 -6.11 3.35
C GLU A 102 -19.59 -5.65 2.67
N LEU A 103 -20.69 -5.55 3.42
CA LEU A 103 -21.96 -5.03 2.92
C LEU A 103 -21.83 -3.55 2.50
N HIS A 104 -21.06 -2.76 3.22
CA HIS A 104 -20.82 -1.36 2.90
C HIS A 104 -20.01 -1.23 1.59
N VAL A 105 -18.96 -2.03 1.42
CA VAL A 105 -18.19 -2.12 0.17
C VAL A 105 -19.08 -2.55 -0.98
N LEU A 106 -19.88 -3.61 -0.81
CA LEU A 106 -20.80 -4.11 -1.82
C LEU A 106 -21.78 -3.02 -2.30
N LYS A 107 -22.37 -2.28 -1.37
CA LYS A 107 -23.33 -1.21 -1.68
C LYS A 107 -22.69 0.00 -2.36
N LYS A 108 -21.46 0.34 -2.00
CA LYS A 108 -20.78 1.53 -2.52
C LYS A 108 -20.00 1.29 -3.80
N LEU A 109 -19.31 0.17 -3.91
CA LEU A 109 -18.34 -0.13 -4.97
C LEU A 109 -18.74 -1.35 -5.84
N GLY A 110 -19.73 -2.14 -5.39
CA GLY A 110 -20.23 -3.32 -6.12
C GLY A 110 -19.42 -4.60 -5.87
N ASN A 111 -19.86 -5.69 -6.50
CA ASN A 111 -19.33 -7.05 -6.29
C ASN A 111 -17.82 -7.17 -6.53
N LYS A 112 -17.31 -6.52 -7.58
CA LYS A 112 -15.89 -6.61 -7.95
C LYS A 112 -14.94 -6.23 -6.80
N TYR A 113 -15.31 -5.23 -6.00
CA TYR A 113 -14.54 -4.82 -4.83
C TYR A 113 -14.82 -5.70 -3.61
N SER A 114 -16.07 -6.07 -3.39
CA SER A 114 -16.46 -6.93 -2.26
C SER A 114 -15.78 -8.30 -2.32
N GLU A 115 -15.63 -8.88 -3.49
CA GLU A 115 -14.95 -10.18 -3.71
C GLU A 115 -13.42 -10.11 -3.50
N LYS A 116 -12.85 -8.92 -3.56
CA LYS A 116 -11.41 -8.68 -3.39
C LYS A 116 -11.02 -8.36 -1.95
N ILE A 117 -11.97 -8.24 -1.02
CA ILE A 117 -11.65 -7.89 0.37
C ILE A 117 -10.76 -8.97 0.99
N ASP A 118 -9.62 -8.56 1.50
CA ASP A 118 -8.67 -9.41 2.20
C ASP A 118 -8.52 -8.94 3.67
N TRP A 119 -8.96 -9.79 4.59
CA TRP A 119 -8.90 -9.54 6.02
C TRP A 119 -7.58 -9.95 6.67
N SER A 120 -6.60 -10.43 5.89
CA SER A 120 -5.31 -10.87 6.44
C SER A 120 -4.47 -9.71 6.98
N SER A 121 -4.69 -8.47 6.48
CA SER A 121 -3.83 -7.34 6.80
C SER A 121 -4.58 -6.00 6.88
N PRO A 122 -5.68 -5.87 7.67
CA PRO A 122 -6.36 -4.59 7.87
C PRO A 122 -5.38 -3.53 8.40
N ARG A 123 -5.55 -2.28 7.97
CA ARG A 123 -4.60 -1.20 8.21
C ARG A 123 -5.20 -0.06 9.02
N LEU A 124 -4.40 0.51 9.90
CA LEU A 124 -4.68 1.78 10.57
C LEU A 124 -3.67 2.83 10.07
N LEU A 125 -4.16 3.90 9.51
CA LEU A 125 -3.40 5.07 9.08
C LEU A 125 -3.66 6.21 10.05
N CYS A 126 -2.62 6.70 10.73
CA CYS A 126 -2.69 7.89 11.58
C CYS A 126 -2.00 9.06 10.85
N ILE A 127 -2.74 10.12 10.54
CA ILE A 127 -2.22 11.30 9.85
C ILE A 127 -2.19 12.47 10.83
N ALA A 128 -0.99 12.95 11.18
CA ALA A 128 -0.82 14.00 12.17
C ALA A 128 0.24 15.04 11.76
N GLY A 129 0.20 16.21 12.40
CA GLY A 129 1.21 17.25 12.19
C GLY A 129 2.61 16.82 12.60
N ASP A 130 2.73 15.96 13.61
CA ASP A 130 3.96 15.28 14.03
C ASP A 130 3.65 14.10 14.96
N PHE A 131 4.65 13.25 15.21
CA PHE A 131 4.60 12.14 16.16
C PHE A 131 5.79 12.23 17.13
N THR A 132 5.56 11.86 18.38
CA THR A 132 6.63 11.83 19.39
C THR A 132 7.44 10.53 19.25
N LYS A 133 8.66 10.52 19.82
CA LYS A 133 9.44 9.28 19.93
C LYS A 133 8.71 8.17 20.70
N TYR A 134 7.80 8.54 21.59
CA TYR A 134 7.00 7.58 22.37
C TYR A 134 5.91 6.94 21.50
N ASP A 135 5.30 7.69 20.57
CA ASP A 135 4.35 7.17 19.59
C ASP A 135 5.02 6.14 18.68
N LEU A 136 6.21 6.47 18.15
CA LEU A 136 6.99 5.57 17.31
C LEU A 136 7.35 4.28 18.05
N HIS A 137 7.79 4.41 19.30
CA HIS A 137 8.12 3.26 20.12
C HIS A 137 6.88 2.42 20.46
N ALA A 138 5.77 3.05 20.87
CA ALA A 138 4.53 2.36 21.20
C ALA A 138 4.01 1.55 20.01
N VAL A 139 3.97 2.14 18.81
CA VAL A 139 3.52 1.47 17.58
C VAL A 139 4.39 0.26 17.26
N SER A 140 5.71 0.33 17.47
CA SER A 140 6.62 -0.79 17.23
C SER A 140 6.38 -2.00 18.17
N GLN A 141 5.70 -1.80 19.31
CA GLN A 141 5.34 -2.87 20.27
C GLN A 141 3.96 -3.48 19.99
N ILE A 142 3.20 -2.94 19.05
CA ILE A 142 1.83 -3.36 18.74
C ILE A 142 1.83 -4.26 17.52
N ASN A 143 1.31 -5.49 17.68
CA ASN A 143 1.19 -6.44 16.57
C ASN A 143 -0.04 -6.12 15.70
N ARG A 144 0.01 -5.02 14.97
CA ARG A 144 -1.00 -4.55 14.01
C ARG A 144 -0.29 -3.82 12.85
N ASN A 145 -0.99 -3.66 11.73
CA ASN A 145 -0.51 -2.84 10.62
C ASN A 145 -0.87 -1.38 10.88
N ILE A 146 0.07 -0.62 11.40
CA ILE A 146 -0.10 0.79 11.75
C ILE A 146 0.91 1.60 10.97
N GLU A 147 0.43 2.62 10.29
CA GLU A 147 1.23 3.56 9.51
C GLU A 147 1.06 4.96 10.09
N LEU A 148 2.17 5.63 10.39
CA LEU A 148 2.20 7.00 10.89
C LEU A 148 2.65 7.93 9.78
N LEU A 149 1.72 8.74 9.26
CA LEU A 149 1.98 9.74 8.24
C LEU A 149 2.02 11.13 8.88
N ARG A 150 3.18 11.79 8.77
CA ARG A 150 3.29 13.19 9.11
C ARG A 150 2.91 14.04 7.91
N TYR A 151 2.14 15.11 8.14
CA TYR A 151 1.85 16.09 7.11
C TYR A 151 2.40 17.47 7.47
N ARG A 152 2.78 18.24 6.45
CA ARG A 152 3.07 19.67 6.54
C ARG A 152 2.56 20.38 5.31
N LYS A 153 1.89 21.51 5.51
CA LYS A 153 1.49 22.41 4.43
C LYS A 153 2.52 23.52 4.27
N PHE A 154 2.91 23.80 3.05
CA PHE A 154 3.80 24.91 2.68
C PHE A 154 3.04 25.82 1.73
N GLU A 155 3.17 27.14 1.97
CA GLU A 155 2.58 28.12 1.07
C GLU A 155 3.35 28.17 -0.27
N PRO A 156 2.66 28.45 -1.42
CA PRO A 156 1.22 28.72 -1.48
C PRO A 156 0.34 27.45 -1.48
N ASP A 157 0.75 26.32 -2.09
CA ASP A 157 -0.15 25.17 -2.34
C ASP A 157 0.59 23.82 -2.30
N LEU A 158 1.59 23.65 -1.44
CA LEU A 158 2.32 22.39 -1.31
C LEU A 158 1.89 21.63 -0.05
N LEU A 159 1.68 20.33 -0.20
CA LEU A 159 1.46 19.38 0.90
C LEU A 159 2.58 18.36 0.89
N LEU A 160 3.28 18.22 2.01
CA LEU A 160 4.18 17.11 2.27
C LEU A 160 3.43 16.04 3.05
N LEU A 161 3.53 14.80 2.59
CA LEU A 161 3.18 13.59 3.33
C LEU A 161 4.46 12.76 3.51
N ASP A 162 4.77 12.43 4.74
CA ASP A 162 6.00 11.74 5.14
C ASP A 162 5.65 10.52 5.98
N LEU A 163 5.99 9.33 5.48
CA LEU A 163 5.80 8.08 6.20
C LEU A 163 6.88 7.95 7.28
N VAL A 164 6.51 8.30 8.51
CA VAL A 164 7.44 8.34 9.64
C VAL A 164 7.72 6.95 10.21
N ASN A 165 6.71 6.09 10.22
CA ASN A 165 6.80 4.70 10.68
C ASN A 165 5.70 3.85 10.05
N ALA A 166 6.04 2.59 9.76
CA ALA A 166 5.08 1.58 9.36
C ALA A 166 5.41 0.26 10.04
N THR A 167 4.43 -0.32 10.74
CA THR A 167 4.55 -1.65 11.33
C THR A 167 3.68 -2.65 10.59
N SER A 168 4.14 -3.90 10.56
CA SER A 168 3.36 -5.01 10.02
C SER A 168 3.03 -5.97 11.14
N ALA A 169 1.77 -6.41 11.21
CA ALA A 169 1.38 -7.49 12.10
C ALA A 169 2.24 -8.73 11.78
N GLN A 170 2.98 -9.21 12.75
CA GLN A 170 3.66 -10.50 12.62
C GLN A 170 2.60 -11.59 12.84
N ASN A 171 2.17 -12.23 11.78
CA ASN A 171 1.49 -13.51 11.89
C ASN A 171 2.52 -14.49 12.48
N GLY A 172 2.31 -14.89 13.72
CA GLY A 172 3.24 -15.56 14.61
C GLY A 172 4.22 -16.51 13.93
N LYS A 173 5.52 -16.21 14.13
CA LYS A 173 6.73 -16.91 13.74
C LYS A 173 7.24 -16.65 12.32
N SER A 174 8.44 -16.10 12.32
CA SER A 174 9.44 -16.11 11.24
C SER A 174 9.40 -17.39 10.41
N SER A 175 9.52 -17.24 9.10
CA SER A 175 10.02 -18.20 8.12
C SER A 175 9.32 -19.55 7.91
N ASP A 176 8.17 -19.84 8.53
CA ASP A 176 7.39 -21.01 8.17
C ASP A 176 6.10 -20.57 7.48
N ILE A 177 6.04 -20.83 6.20
CA ILE A 177 4.86 -20.69 5.35
C ILE A 177 3.73 -21.50 6.00
N ASN A 178 2.77 -20.82 6.63
CA ASN A 178 1.58 -21.49 7.15
C ASN A 178 0.77 -22.02 5.96
N ILE A 179 0.96 -23.29 5.67
CA ILE A 179 0.06 -24.04 4.78
C ILE A 179 -1.30 -24.11 5.51
N PRO A 180 -2.38 -23.55 4.95
CA PRO A 180 -3.71 -23.59 5.57
C PRO A 180 -4.11 -25.04 5.84
N SER A 181 -4.70 -25.31 7.01
CA SER A 181 -5.19 -26.62 7.38
C SER A 181 -6.25 -27.11 6.39
N LYS A 182 -6.39 -28.44 6.23
CA LYS A 182 -7.33 -29.07 5.29
C LYS A 182 -8.80 -28.65 5.41
N GLU A 183 -9.20 -27.99 6.50
CA GLU A 183 -10.58 -27.55 6.76
C GLU A 183 -10.93 -26.18 6.17
N GLU A 184 -9.94 -25.31 5.87
CA GLU A 184 -10.15 -24.01 5.23
C GLU A 184 -10.23 -24.08 3.71
N ARG A 185 -10.02 -25.24 3.10
CA ARG A 185 -10.00 -25.48 1.65
C ARG A 185 -11.38 -25.46 0.95
N LYS A 186 -12.47 -25.05 1.60
CA LYS A 186 -13.83 -25.15 1.04
C LYS A 186 -14.32 -23.98 0.18
N LYS A 187 -13.42 -23.14 -0.35
CA LYS A 187 -13.69 -22.35 -1.59
C LYS A 187 -12.42 -22.41 -2.42
N GLU A 188 -12.25 -23.44 -3.20
CA GLU A 188 -11.14 -23.55 -4.17
C GLU A 188 -11.29 -22.42 -5.19
N SER A 189 -10.41 -21.44 -5.11
CA SER A 189 -10.19 -20.48 -6.19
C SER A 189 -9.60 -21.27 -7.37
N PRO A 190 -10.06 -21.06 -8.60
CA PRO A 190 -9.50 -21.73 -9.79
C PRO A 190 -8.04 -21.37 -10.03
N HIS A 191 -7.49 -20.38 -9.32
CA HIS A 191 -6.12 -19.91 -9.45
C HIS A 191 -5.25 -20.37 -8.28
N LYS A 192 -4.05 -20.85 -8.58
CA LYS A 192 -3.02 -21.22 -7.60
C LYS A 192 -2.55 -19.96 -6.87
N THR A 193 -2.22 -20.13 -5.59
CA THR A 193 -1.64 -19.06 -4.78
C THR A 193 -0.20 -18.75 -5.23
N PHE A 194 0.31 -17.56 -4.91
CA PHE A 194 1.70 -17.17 -5.20
C PHE A 194 2.71 -18.19 -4.66
N ILE A 195 2.50 -18.66 -3.43
CA ILE A 195 3.37 -19.65 -2.78
C ILE A 195 3.34 -20.99 -3.50
N GLU A 196 2.17 -21.45 -3.94
CA GLU A 196 2.06 -22.68 -4.72
C GLU A 196 2.76 -22.53 -6.09
N LEU A 197 2.72 -21.36 -6.69
CA LEU A 197 3.44 -21.08 -7.94
C LEU A 197 4.96 -21.05 -7.71
N LEU A 198 5.43 -20.39 -6.66
CA LEU A 198 6.85 -20.36 -6.31
C LEU A 198 7.39 -21.76 -6.04
N ASN A 199 6.66 -22.59 -5.28
CA ASN A 199 7.03 -24.00 -5.00
C ASN A 199 7.02 -24.92 -6.24
N GLN A 200 6.38 -24.49 -7.33
CA GLN A 200 6.37 -25.21 -8.62
C GLN A 200 7.41 -24.68 -9.61
N SER A 201 8.10 -23.61 -9.26
CA SER A 201 9.17 -23.02 -10.05
C SER A 201 10.40 -23.89 -9.98
N ASP A 202 11.16 -23.94 -11.08
CA ASP A 202 12.50 -24.52 -11.07
C ASP A 202 13.51 -23.61 -10.34
N GLU A 203 14.72 -24.09 -10.14
CA GLU A 203 15.76 -23.38 -9.40
C GLU A 203 16.13 -22.06 -10.09
N ASP A 204 16.29 -22.05 -11.41
CA ASP A 204 16.62 -20.84 -12.18
C ASP A 204 15.57 -19.74 -12.03
N LEU A 205 14.28 -20.09 -12.10
CA LEU A 205 13.18 -19.13 -11.96
C LEU A 205 13.04 -18.63 -10.52
N THR A 206 13.31 -19.50 -9.55
CA THR A 206 13.32 -19.12 -8.13
C THR A 206 14.48 -18.17 -7.84
N ASP A 207 15.68 -18.46 -8.32
CA ASP A 207 16.85 -17.59 -8.16
C ASP A 207 16.64 -16.22 -8.82
N MET A 208 16.02 -16.21 -10.01
CA MET A 208 15.66 -14.96 -10.70
C MET A 208 14.66 -14.13 -9.87
N TYR A 209 13.67 -14.79 -9.27
CA TYR A 209 12.71 -14.11 -8.37
C TYR A 209 13.38 -13.55 -7.11
N GLU A 210 14.23 -14.34 -6.43
CA GLU A 210 14.93 -13.88 -5.23
C GLU A 210 15.91 -12.72 -5.56
N ASN A 211 16.56 -12.75 -6.71
CA ASN A 211 17.38 -11.65 -7.22
C ASN A 211 16.56 -10.37 -7.43
N LEU A 212 15.39 -10.50 -8.08
CA LEU A 212 14.47 -9.38 -8.27
C LEU A 212 13.98 -8.82 -6.95
N ARG A 213 13.55 -9.68 -6.04
CA ARG A 213 13.08 -9.33 -4.71
C ARG A 213 14.14 -8.57 -3.90
N ALA A 214 15.36 -9.13 -3.85
CA ALA A 214 16.48 -8.51 -3.14
C ALA A 214 16.80 -7.11 -3.69
N PHE A 215 16.75 -6.94 -5.02
CA PHE A 215 16.92 -5.64 -5.66
C PHE A 215 15.83 -4.65 -5.22
N ILE A 216 14.55 -5.06 -5.26
CA ILE A 216 13.44 -4.18 -4.91
C ILE A 216 13.48 -3.78 -3.42
N GLU A 217 13.77 -4.73 -2.52
CA GLU A 217 13.89 -4.48 -1.09
C GLU A 217 15.09 -3.58 -0.75
N ALA A 218 16.12 -3.54 -1.58
CA ALA A 218 17.29 -2.69 -1.42
C ALA A 218 17.10 -1.25 -1.95
N LEU A 219 15.97 -0.92 -2.58
CA LEU A 219 15.73 0.43 -3.11
C LEU A 219 15.58 1.48 -2.00
N GLY A 220 15.10 1.09 -0.83
CA GLY A 220 14.97 1.99 0.32
C GLY A 220 14.53 1.28 1.59
N ASP A 221 14.91 1.84 2.75
CA ASP A 221 14.54 1.32 4.08
C ASP A 221 13.03 1.39 4.36
N ASP A 222 12.30 2.17 3.55
CA ASP A 222 10.85 2.35 3.65
C ASP A 222 10.05 1.41 2.75
N VAL A 223 10.72 0.53 2.00
CA VAL A 223 10.07 -0.50 1.18
C VAL A 223 9.45 -1.57 2.06
N GLN A 224 8.16 -1.78 1.88
CA GLN A 224 7.40 -2.83 2.55
C GLN A 224 7.02 -3.92 1.56
N THR A 225 7.32 -5.17 1.89
CA THR A 225 6.92 -6.36 1.11
C THR A 225 5.66 -6.97 1.72
N LYS A 226 4.63 -7.18 0.91
CA LYS A 226 3.38 -7.85 1.30
C LYS A 226 3.11 -9.04 0.40
N VAL A 227 3.20 -10.25 0.96
CA VAL A 227 2.82 -11.47 0.26
C VAL A 227 1.32 -11.62 0.34
N LEU A 228 0.64 -11.52 -0.80
CA LEU A 228 -0.79 -11.70 -0.94
C LEU A 228 -1.09 -13.11 -1.50
N LYS A 229 -2.36 -13.45 -1.56
CA LYS A 229 -2.78 -14.77 -2.05
C LYS A 229 -2.25 -15.10 -3.44
N PHE A 230 -2.22 -14.14 -4.35
CA PHE A 230 -1.91 -14.37 -5.77
C PHE A 230 -0.69 -13.62 -6.30
N TYR A 231 -0.10 -12.70 -5.54
CA TYR A 231 1.08 -11.92 -5.92
C TYR A 231 1.78 -11.35 -4.70
N VAL A 232 2.96 -10.81 -4.90
CA VAL A 232 3.69 -10.03 -3.89
C VAL A 232 3.61 -8.55 -4.28
N ALA A 233 3.17 -7.71 -3.34
CA ALA A 233 3.17 -6.26 -3.50
C ALA A 233 4.37 -5.64 -2.79
N PHE A 234 5.06 -4.75 -3.48
CA PHE A 234 6.10 -3.88 -2.96
C PHE A 234 5.56 -2.46 -2.89
N LYS A 235 5.56 -1.89 -1.69
CA LYS A 235 4.94 -0.60 -1.44
C LYS A 235 5.80 0.30 -0.55
N ARG A 236 5.57 1.60 -0.67
CA ARG A 236 5.90 2.64 0.29
C ARG A 236 4.58 3.13 0.90
N ILE A 237 4.15 4.34 0.64
CA ILE A 237 2.77 4.78 0.93
C ILE A 237 1.78 4.01 0.03
N LYS A 238 2.10 3.88 -1.26
CA LYS A 238 1.33 3.13 -2.28
C LYS A 238 2.17 1.98 -2.86
N ASN A 239 1.52 1.03 -3.52
CA ASN A 239 2.24 0.03 -4.31
C ASN A 239 3.00 0.72 -5.45
N PHE A 240 4.24 0.33 -5.68
CA PHE A 240 5.00 0.74 -6.86
C PHE A 240 5.34 -0.44 -7.77
N ALA A 241 5.35 -1.67 -7.23
CA ALA A 241 5.50 -2.89 -8.01
C ALA A 241 4.68 -4.03 -7.40
N CYS A 242 4.09 -4.85 -8.27
CA CYS A 242 3.44 -6.10 -7.90
C CYS A 242 4.03 -7.23 -8.73
N VAL A 243 4.40 -8.35 -8.11
CA VAL A 243 5.11 -9.46 -8.73
C VAL A 243 4.34 -10.75 -8.64
N ASN A 244 4.19 -11.45 -9.75
CA ASN A 244 3.69 -12.83 -9.80
C ASN A 244 4.65 -13.71 -10.60
N ILE A 245 4.53 -15.02 -10.42
CA ILE A 245 5.35 -16.03 -11.10
C ILE A 245 4.43 -16.92 -11.95
N ALA A 246 4.86 -17.20 -13.17
CA ALA A 246 4.20 -18.12 -14.09
C ALA A 246 5.15 -19.31 -14.46
N PRO A 247 5.25 -20.35 -13.60
CA PRO A 247 6.24 -21.43 -13.77
C PRO A 247 6.13 -22.16 -15.11
N GLN A 248 4.89 -22.36 -15.60
CA GLN A 248 4.65 -23.05 -16.89
C GLN A 248 5.21 -22.28 -18.09
N LYS A 249 5.36 -20.95 -17.97
CA LYS A 249 5.92 -20.09 -19.01
C LYS A 249 7.38 -19.74 -18.73
N ARG A 250 7.92 -20.16 -17.58
CA ARG A 250 9.23 -19.75 -17.03
C ARG A 250 9.38 -18.23 -17.05
N GLU A 251 8.41 -17.53 -16.46
CA GLU A 251 8.24 -16.09 -16.54
C GLU A 251 7.91 -15.50 -15.17
N ILE A 252 8.54 -14.38 -14.84
CA ILE A 252 8.12 -13.49 -13.77
C ILE A 252 7.35 -12.33 -14.40
N VAL A 253 6.17 -12.05 -13.87
CA VAL A 253 5.31 -10.94 -14.33
C VAL A 253 5.34 -9.84 -13.27
N VAL A 254 5.69 -8.64 -13.68
CA VAL A 254 5.73 -7.46 -12.81
C VAL A 254 4.78 -6.41 -13.33
N TRP A 255 3.91 -5.88 -12.47
CA TRP A 255 3.08 -4.72 -12.77
C TRP A 255 3.65 -3.50 -12.04
N VAL A 256 3.86 -2.41 -12.77
CA VAL A 256 4.42 -1.15 -12.27
C VAL A 256 3.51 0.02 -12.61
N LYS A 257 3.50 1.04 -11.75
CA LYS A 257 2.70 2.27 -11.94
C LYS A 257 3.43 3.28 -12.82
N LEU A 258 3.62 2.91 -14.07
CA LEU A 258 4.19 3.76 -15.11
C LEU A 258 3.16 3.93 -16.23
N ASN A 259 3.18 5.10 -16.89
CA ASN A 259 2.31 5.34 -18.03
C ASN A 259 2.78 4.54 -19.26
N PRO A 260 2.01 3.55 -19.75
CA PRO A 260 2.42 2.74 -20.90
C PRO A 260 2.71 3.56 -22.16
N GLN A 261 2.06 4.71 -22.33
CA GLN A 261 2.24 5.58 -23.50
C GLN A 261 3.61 6.28 -23.54
N ALA A 262 4.38 6.23 -22.45
CA ALA A 262 5.75 6.74 -22.45
C ALA A 262 6.76 5.78 -23.11
N PHE A 263 6.32 4.58 -23.49
CA PHE A 263 7.17 3.50 -24.03
C PHE A 263 6.78 3.11 -25.44
N ASP A 264 7.75 2.70 -26.26
CA ASP A 264 7.51 2.12 -27.58
C ASP A 264 7.21 0.62 -27.46
N LEU A 265 5.93 0.31 -27.12
CA LEU A 265 5.48 -1.05 -26.84
C LEU A 265 5.64 -2.02 -28.04
N GLU A 266 5.66 -1.51 -29.26
CA GLU A 266 5.88 -2.34 -30.45
C GLU A 266 7.33 -2.84 -30.53
N LYS A 267 8.30 -2.02 -30.13
CA LYS A 267 9.71 -2.43 -30.05
C LYS A 267 9.98 -3.36 -28.87
N GLU A 268 9.28 -3.16 -27.77
CA GLU A 268 9.42 -3.95 -26.54
C GLU A 268 8.38 -5.09 -26.46
N LYS A 269 7.85 -5.51 -27.61
CA LYS A 269 6.84 -6.57 -27.69
C LYS A 269 7.35 -7.89 -27.08
N GLY A 270 6.57 -8.41 -26.13
CA GLY A 270 6.91 -9.62 -25.38
C GLY A 270 7.68 -9.34 -24.08
N PHE A 271 8.17 -8.12 -23.87
CA PHE A 271 8.76 -7.64 -22.62
C PHE A 271 7.80 -6.65 -21.91
N LEU A 272 7.22 -5.69 -22.64
CA LEU A 272 6.26 -4.72 -22.10
C LEU A 272 4.87 -4.91 -22.69
N ARG A 273 3.84 -4.66 -21.86
CA ARG A 273 2.43 -4.67 -22.28
C ARG A 273 1.62 -3.62 -21.50
N ASP A 274 0.78 -2.87 -22.23
CA ASP A 274 -0.24 -2.01 -21.63
C ASP A 274 -1.38 -2.87 -21.06
N VAL A 275 -1.66 -2.72 -19.77
CA VAL A 275 -2.73 -3.43 -19.06
C VAL A 275 -3.74 -2.49 -18.41
N THR A 276 -3.74 -1.21 -18.77
CA THR A 276 -4.65 -0.18 -18.23
C THR A 276 -6.12 -0.62 -18.26
N ASN A 277 -6.55 -1.27 -19.34
CA ASN A 277 -7.94 -1.73 -19.52
C ASN A 277 -8.08 -3.26 -19.44
N VAL A 278 -7.07 -3.95 -18.96
CA VAL A 278 -7.04 -5.42 -18.84
C VAL A 278 -7.13 -5.80 -17.37
N GLY A 279 -8.02 -6.73 -17.01
CA GLY A 279 -8.08 -7.26 -15.65
C GLY A 279 -6.81 -8.06 -15.34
N HIS A 280 -6.11 -7.68 -14.26
CA HIS A 280 -4.91 -8.36 -13.78
C HIS A 280 -4.88 -8.41 -12.24
N LEU A 281 -3.93 -9.14 -11.68
CA LEU A 281 -3.89 -9.41 -10.23
C LEU A 281 -3.31 -8.26 -9.42
N GLY A 282 -2.24 -7.65 -9.88
CA GLY A 282 -1.54 -6.57 -9.20
C GLY A 282 -2.12 -5.18 -9.47
N THR A 283 -1.41 -4.15 -9.08
CA THR A 283 -1.71 -2.74 -9.38
C THR A 283 -0.61 -2.17 -10.28
N GLY A 284 -1.00 -1.35 -11.25
CA GLY A 284 -0.11 -0.73 -12.23
C GLY A 284 -0.59 -0.94 -13.65
N ASP A 285 -0.29 0.00 -14.53
CA ASP A 285 -0.80 0.03 -15.90
C ASP A 285 0.17 -0.59 -16.92
N LEU A 286 1.45 -0.76 -16.53
CA LEU A 286 2.48 -1.37 -17.34
C LEU A 286 2.86 -2.75 -16.78
N GLU A 287 2.71 -3.78 -17.61
CA GLU A 287 3.14 -5.16 -17.31
C GLU A 287 4.50 -5.43 -17.94
N ILE A 288 5.41 -6.01 -17.17
CA ILE A 288 6.78 -6.41 -17.57
C ILE A 288 6.86 -7.93 -17.48
N SER A 289 7.30 -8.57 -18.54
CA SER A 289 7.53 -10.01 -18.64
C SER A 289 9.04 -10.31 -18.58
N ILE A 290 9.51 -10.97 -17.53
CA ILE A 290 10.91 -11.32 -17.31
C ILE A 290 11.10 -12.81 -17.56
N LYS A 291 11.91 -13.17 -18.56
CA LYS A 291 12.20 -14.55 -18.98
C LYS A 291 13.69 -14.87 -19.04
N SER A 292 14.53 -13.86 -18.87
CA SER A 292 15.98 -13.96 -18.92
C SER A 292 16.65 -12.95 -18.01
N ASP A 293 17.94 -13.14 -17.72
CA ASP A 293 18.74 -12.17 -16.96
C ASP A 293 18.80 -10.80 -17.63
N ASN A 294 18.80 -10.77 -18.97
CA ASN A 294 18.75 -9.51 -19.71
C ASN A 294 17.42 -8.78 -19.50
N ASP A 295 16.29 -9.49 -19.45
CA ASP A 295 14.99 -8.90 -19.13
C ASP A 295 14.96 -8.42 -17.68
N LEU A 296 15.57 -9.18 -16.77
CA LEU A 296 15.69 -8.80 -15.36
C LEU A 296 16.41 -7.46 -15.19
N GLU A 297 17.56 -7.28 -15.86
CA GLU A 297 18.31 -6.02 -15.78
C GLU A 297 17.53 -4.83 -16.37
N LYS A 298 16.81 -5.03 -17.47
CA LYS A 298 15.91 -4.01 -18.03
C LYS A 298 14.76 -3.69 -17.08
N ALA A 299 14.14 -4.71 -16.48
CA ALA A 299 13.04 -4.55 -15.55
C ALA A 299 13.42 -3.76 -14.29
N LYS A 300 14.64 -3.94 -13.76
CA LYS A 300 15.17 -3.19 -12.64
C LYS A 300 15.11 -1.68 -12.86
N ALA A 301 15.44 -1.20 -14.05
CA ALA A 301 15.39 0.23 -14.39
C ALA A 301 13.96 0.77 -14.34
N LEU A 302 12.97 0.02 -14.86
CA LEU A 302 11.55 0.41 -14.85
C LEU A 302 10.97 0.35 -13.44
N ILE A 303 11.35 -0.63 -12.64
CA ILE A 303 10.93 -0.76 -11.26
C ILE A 303 11.49 0.39 -10.42
N LEU A 304 12.77 0.77 -10.63
CA LEU A 304 13.37 1.93 -9.98
C LEU A 304 12.61 3.22 -10.35
N GLN A 305 12.30 3.41 -11.64
CA GLN A 305 11.49 4.56 -12.07
C GLN A 305 10.12 4.57 -11.39
N SER A 306 9.43 3.44 -11.32
CA SER A 306 8.15 3.34 -10.62
C SER A 306 8.26 3.62 -9.13
N TYR A 307 9.37 3.21 -8.49
CA TYR A 307 9.67 3.51 -7.09
C TYR A 307 9.86 5.01 -6.85
N GLU A 308 10.56 5.70 -7.76
CA GLU A 308 10.84 7.14 -7.66
C GLU A 308 9.59 8.00 -7.90
N GLU A 309 8.68 7.56 -8.77
CA GLU A 309 7.47 8.31 -9.18
C GLU A 309 6.26 8.06 -8.25
N ASN A 310 6.29 7.06 -7.34
CA ASN A 310 5.17 6.65 -6.49
C ASN A 310 5.54 6.51 -5.02
#